data_9eff2cecb5c986d03cd659e81fc15c40
#
_entry.id   9eff2cecb5c986d03cd659e81fc15c40
#
_cell.length_a   1.000
_cell.length_b   1.000
_cell.length_c   1.000
_cell.angle_alpha   90.00
_cell.angle_beta   90.00
_cell.angle_gamma   90.00
#
_symmetry.space_group_name_H-M   'P 1'
#
loop_
_entity.id
_entity.type
_entity.pdbx_description
1 polymer ?
#
loop_
_entity_poly.entity_id
_entity_poly.type
_entity_poly.pdbx_seq_one_letter_code
_entity_poly.pdbx_strand_id
1 'polypeptide(L)'
;MGLGDSTTAGTPAFLSPLEAPPNGEGNPESQYAHWMERAHAEWIVLNRGINGQTAGEIRARFERDVVRAKPAYVIILAGVNDIFGGGDAEAVERELAVMYADALDSAIVPVAASVLPYDQATPQATAAIFTLNMWIESFAKVLDIPFADTHAAVAAANAPHRLCGSPDGLHPDVDGYRRMGDVLARTIEVHLARLASQ
;
A
#
# COMPACT_ATOMS: atom_id res chain seq x y z
N MET A 1 0.99 9.41 4.85
CA MET A 1 1.61 9.32 3.51
C MET A 1 1.43 7.93 2.95
N GLY A 2 1.12 7.78 1.66
CA GLY A 2 1.15 6.51 0.93
C GLY A 2 2.43 6.39 0.12
N LEU A 3 3.21 5.32 0.31
CA LEU A 3 4.41 4.98 -0.45
C LEU A 3 4.18 3.64 -1.15
N GLY A 4 4.39 3.57 -2.46
CA GLY A 4 4.15 2.34 -3.22
C GLY A 4 4.27 2.53 -4.73
N ASP A 5 3.69 1.58 -5.43
CA ASP A 5 3.65 1.47 -6.90
C ASP A 5 2.41 2.11 -7.53
N SER A 6 1.95 1.55 -8.66
CA SER A 6 0.74 1.98 -9.39
C SER A 6 -0.53 1.94 -8.54
N THR A 7 -0.66 0.99 -7.63
CA THR A 7 -1.81 0.90 -6.73
C THR A 7 -1.86 2.09 -5.78
N THR A 8 -0.70 2.53 -5.28
CA THR A 8 -0.62 3.76 -4.47
C THR A 8 -0.81 5.00 -5.33
N ALA A 9 -0.27 5.02 -6.56
CA ALA A 9 -0.44 6.14 -7.49
C ALA A 9 -1.92 6.39 -7.83
N GLY A 10 -2.71 5.33 -8.05
CA GLY A 10 -4.12 5.44 -8.43
C GLY A 10 -4.41 5.01 -9.86
N THR A 11 -3.52 4.19 -10.44
CA THR A 11 -3.64 3.66 -11.81
C THR A 11 -4.90 2.77 -11.92
N PRO A 12 -5.59 2.75 -13.09
CA PRO A 12 -5.23 3.42 -14.34
C PRO A 12 -5.82 4.83 -14.51
N ALA A 13 -6.68 5.29 -13.61
CA ALA A 13 -7.45 6.50 -13.85
C ALA A 13 -6.87 7.76 -13.19
N PHE A 14 -5.77 7.62 -12.43
CA PHE A 14 -5.06 8.73 -11.82
C PHE A 14 -3.54 8.55 -11.92
N LEU A 15 -2.83 9.63 -12.19
CA LEU A 15 -1.38 9.78 -12.08
C LEU A 15 -1.05 10.53 -10.80
N SER A 16 -0.13 10.00 -10.00
CA SER A 16 0.27 10.60 -8.75
C SER A 16 0.95 11.96 -8.93
N PRO A 17 1.07 12.78 -7.85
CA PRO A 17 1.86 14.01 -7.89
C PRO A 17 3.34 13.83 -8.25
N LEU A 18 3.88 12.63 -8.13
CA LEU A 18 5.25 12.32 -8.59
C LEU A 18 5.31 12.09 -10.10
N GLU A 19 4.22 11.61 -10.70
CA GLU A 19 4.12 11.32 -12.14
C GLU A 19 3.58 12.50 -12.93
N ALA A 20 2.65 13.28 -12.34
CA ALA A 20 2.05 14.47 -12.91
C ALA A 20 2.08 15.64 -11.89
N PRO A 21 3.24 16.31 -11.70
CA PRO A 21 3.36 17.40 -10.74
C PRO A 21 2.55 18.64 -11.12
N PRO A 22 2.06 19.44 -10.14
CA PRO A 22 2.30 19.30 -8.70
C PRO A 22 1.27 18.43 -7.98
N ASN A 23 0.07 18.21 -8.55
CA ASN A 23 -1.09 17.69 -7.83
C ASN A 23 -1.55 16.31 -8.29
N GLY A 24 -0.89 15.71 -9.30
CA GLY A 24 -1.41 14.56 -10.02
C GLY A 24 -2.42 14.95 -11.09
N GLU A 25 -2.87 13.98 -11.87
CA GLU A 25 -3.81 14.17 -12.98
C GLU A 25 -4.76 12.98 -13.10
N GLY A 26 -6.02 13.23 -13.41
CA GLY A 26 -7.04 12.21 -13.64
C GLY A 26 -8.15 12.20 -12.58
N ASN A 27 -8.76 11.03 -12.33
CA ASN A 27 -9.84 10.88 -11.37
C ASN A 27 -9.29 10.71 -9.95
N PRO A 28 -9.44 11.69 -9.04
CA PRO A 28 -8.91 11.59 -7.68
C PRO A 28 -9.54 10.44 -6.86
N GLU A 29 -10.75 9.99 -7.21
CA GLU A 29 -11.41 8.87 -6.53
C GLU A 29 -10.73 7.51 -6.81
N SER A 30 -9.82 7.46 -7.78
CA SER A 30 -9.04 6.26 -8.12
C SER A 30 -7.79 6.08 -7.26
N GLN A 31 -7.68 6.75 -6.12
CA GLN A 31 -6.60 6.57 -5.16
C GLN A 31 -7.14 6.47 -3.72
N TYR A 32 -6.61 5.57 -2.93
CA TYR A 32 -7.02 5.39 -1.54
C TYR A 32 -6.77 6.63 -0.68
N ALA A 33 -5.74 7.43 -0.99
CA ALA A 33 -5.41 8.67 -0.28
C ALA A 33 -6.60 9.64 -0.26
N HIS A 34 -7.30 9.81 -1.38
CA HIS A 34 -8.51 10.63 -1.48
C HIS A 34 -9.61 10.18 -0.50
N TRP A 35 -9.84 8.89 -0.39
CA TRP A 35 -10.88 8.34 0.47
C TRP A 35 -10.52 8.45 1.95
N MET A 36 -9.24 8.33 2.30
CA MET A 36 -8.74 8.59 3.66
C MET A 36 -8.96 10.05 4.07
N GLU A 37 -8.66 11.02 3.18
CA GLU A 37 -8.92 12.45 3.43
C GLU A 37 -10.43 12.76 3.48
N ARG A 38 -11.26 12.06 2.72
CA ARG A 38 -12.70 12.19 2.82
C ARG A 38 -13.28 11.67 4.13
N ALA A 39 -12.70 10.61 4.68
CA ALA A 39 -13.09 10.07 5.98
C ALA A 39 -12.60 10.98 7.13
N HIS A 40 -11.47 11.64 6.96
CA HIS A 40 -10.79 12.47 7.95
C HIS A 40 -10.33 13.78 7.32
N ALA A 41 -11.19 14.78 7.33
CA ALA A 41 -10.93 16.10 6.69
C ALA A 41 -9.73 16.85 7.31
N GLU A 42 -9.29 16.44 8.50
CA GLU A 42 -8.11 16.98 9.18
C GLU A 42 -6.80 16.29 8.76
N TRP A 43 -6.87 15.20 8.01
CA TRP A 43 -5.68 14.50 7.53
C TRP A 43 -5.22 15.06 6.18
N ILE A 44 -3.90 15.06 5.99
CA ILE A 44 -3.24 15.28 4.70
C ILE A 44 -2.53 13.98 4.33
N VAL A 45 -2.97 13.35 3.24
CA VAL A 45 -2.45 12.07 2.78
C VAL A 45 -1.64 12.25 1.50
N LEU A 46 -0.34 12.43 1.63
CA LEU A 46 0.56 12.58 0.49
C LEU A 46 0.65 11.27 -0.30
N ASN A 47 0.30 11.32 -1.58
CA ASN A 47 0.46 10.20 -2.51
C ASN A 47 1.89 10.20 -3.09
N ARG A 48 2.67 9.16 -2.76
CA ARG A 48 4.03 8.89 -3.24
C ARG A 48 4.09 7.57 -4.01
N GLY A 49 3.06 7.27 -4.80
CA GLY A 49 3.03 6.16 -5.73
C GLY A 49 3.77 6.47 -7.03
N ILE A 50 4.43 5.49 -7.61
CA ILE A 50 5.01 5.55 -8.97
C ILE A 50 4.71 4.24 -9.67
N ASN A 51 4.07 4.33 -10.84
CA ASN A 51 3.64 3.18 -11.61
C ASN A 51 4.80 2.24 -11.96
N GLY A 52 4.56 0.93 -11.83
CA GLY A 52 5.49 -0.13 -12.25
C GLY A 52 6.66 -0.40 -11.31
N GLN A 53 6.83 0.36 -10.23
CA GLN A 53 7.98 0.19 -9.35
C GLN A 53 7.94 -1.11 -8.53
N THR A 54 9.10 -1.76 -8.46
CA THR A 54 9.40 -2.88 -7.56
C THR A 54 9.67 -2.40 -6.13
N ALA A 55 9.65 -3.32 -5.17
CA ALA A 55 9.96 -3.01 -3.76
C ALA A 55 11.36 -2.38 -3.60
N GLY A 56 12.37 -2.87 -4.35
CA GLY A 56 13.71 -2.30 -4.35
C GLY A 56 13.78 -0.87 -4.87
N GLU A 57 13.03 -0.55 -5.95
CA GLU A 57 12.95 0.82 -6.50
C GLU A 57 12.22 1.77 -5.55
N ILE A 58 11.17 1.30 -4.87
CA ILE A 58 10.47 2.05 -3.83
C ILE A 58 11.39 2.34 -2.65
N ARG A 59 12.16 1.34 -2.18
CA ARG A 59 13.15 1.52 -1.12
C ARG A 59 14.24 2.52 -1.51
N ALA A 60 14.72 2.48 -2.74
CA ALA A 60 15.78 3.39 -3.22
C ALA A 60 15.43 4.88 -3.09
N ARG A 61 14.14 5.22 -3.00
CA ARG A 61 13.67 6.61 -2.80
C ARG A 61 13.10 6.89 -1.41
N PHE A 62 13.19 5.94 -0.48
CA PHE A 62 12.59 6.05 0.85
C PHE A 62 13.11 7.26 1.64
N GLU A 63 14.43 7.45 1.68
CA GLU A 63 15.06 8.61 2.33
C GLU A 63 14.54 9.94 1.76
N ARG A 64 14.48 10.05 0.43
CA ARG A 64 14.05 11.28 -0.25
C ARG A 64 12.56 11.59 0.00
N ASP A 65 11.70 10.57 -0.14
CA ASP A 65 10.26 10.76 -0.20
C ASP A 65 9.59 10.67 1.18
N VAL A 66 10.16 9.91 2.11
CA VAL A 66 9.58 9.64 3.42
C VAL A 66 10.35 10.31 4.55
N VAL A 67 11.64 9.97 4.71
CA VAL A 67 12.41 10.43 5.88
C VAL A 67 12.52 11.96 5.90
N ARG A 68 12.79 12.59 4.74
CA ARG A 68 12.85 14.06 4.65
C ARG A 68 11.50 14.75 4.85
N ALA A 69 10.40 14.10 4.47
CA ALA A 69 9.06 14.65 4.61
C ALA A 69 8.50 14.51 6.03
N LYS A 70 9.04 13.59 6.83
CA LYS A 70 8.69 13.32 8.24
C LYS A 70 7.16 13.19 8.46
N PRO A 71 6.45 12.33 7.74
CA PRO A 71 5.05 12.10 8.01
C PRO A 71 4.87 11.41 9.37
N ALA A 72 3.74 11.59 10.03
CA ALA A 72 3.43 10.83 11.25
C ALA A 72 3.29 9.33 10.95
N TYR A 73 2.69 8.99 9.80
CA TYR A 73 2.50 7.62 9.32
C TYR A 73 2.95 7.47 7.87
N VAL A 74 3.56 6.33 7.55
CA VAL A 74 3.82 5.93 6.16
C VAL A 74 3.19 4.57 5.88
N ILE A 75 2.21 4.52 4.99
CA ILE A 75 1.64 3.29 4.44
C ILE A 75 2.61 2.77 3.40
N ILE A 76 3.09 1.55 3.57
CA ILE A 76 4.02 0.91 2.64
C ILE A 76 3.29 -0.25 1.95
N LEU A 77 3.03 -0.09 0.66
CA LEU A 77 2.38 -1.08 -0.21
C LEU A 77 3.27 -1.34 -1.42
N ALA A 78 3.97 -2.48 -1.41
CA ALA A 78 4.96 -2.83 -2.43
C ALA A 78 5.08 -4.35 -2.60
N GLY A 79 5.48 -4.81 -3.79
CA GLY A 79 5.82 -6.19 -4.07
C GLY A 79 4.99 -6.86 -5.17
N VAL A 80 3.87 -6.27 -5.60
CA VAL A 80 3.07 -6.86 -6.68
C VAL A 80 3.84 -6.92 -7.99
N ASN A 81 4.60 -5.88 -8.32
CA ASN A 81 5.40 -5.83 -9.57
C ASN A 81 6.58 -6.81 -9.55
N ASP A 82 7.18 -7.04 -8.38
CA ASP A 82 8.21 -8.05 -8.21
C ASP A 82 7.65 -9.45 -8.55
N ILE A 83 6.51 -9.81 -7.96
CA ILE A 83 5.85 -11.11 -8.18
C ILE A 83 5.31 -11.21 -9.61
N PHE A 84 4.71 -10.14 -10.15
CA PHE A 84 4.24 -10.09 -11.54
C PHE A 84 5.38 -10.33 -12.54
N GLY A 85 6.57 -9.77 -12.25
CA GLY A 85 7.80 -9.99 -13.01
C GLY A 85 8.45 -11.37 -12.82
N GLY A 86 7.87 -12.25 -12.00
CA GLY A 86 8.42 -13.58 -11.68
C GLY A 86 9.52 -13.56 -10.63
N GLY A 87 9.63 -12.47 -9.86
CA GLY A 87 10.58 -12.34 -8.75
C GLY A 87 10.17 -13.13 -7.52
N ASP A 88 11.11 -13.22 -6.57
CA ASP A 88 11.00 -13.98 -5.34
C ASP A 88 10.37 -13.15 -4.21
N ALA A 89 9.39 -13.72 -3.51
CA ALA A 89 8.73 -13.10 -2.35
C ALA A 89 9.73 -12.76 -1.23
N GLU A 90 10.75 -13.61 -0.97
CA GLU A 90 11.79 -13.34 0.02
C GLU A 90 12.62 -12.07 -0.31
N ALA A 91 12.80 -11.76 -1.59
CA ALA A 91 13.45 -10.51 -1.98
C ALA A 91 12.60 -9.30 -1.58
N VAL A 92 11.28 -9.36 -1.79
CA VAL A 92 10.33 -8.33 -1.37
C VAL A 92 10.31 -8.18 0.16
N GLU A 93 10.30 -9.29 0.90
CA GLU A 93 10.34 -9.32 2.36
C GLU A 93 11.55 -8.55 2.91
N ARG A 94 12.74 -8.76 2.31
CA ARG A 94 13.96 -8.03 2.69
C ARG A 94 13.86 -6.53 2.47
N GLU A 95 13.28 -6.10 1.34
CA GLU A 95 13.09 -4.67 1.04
C GLU A 95 12.06 -4.03 1.99
N LEU A 96 10.95 -4.72 2.26
CA LEU A 96 9.94 -4.26 3.21
C LEU A 96 10.49 -4.16 4.63
N ALA A 97 11.24 -5.17 5.10
CA ALA A 97 11.85 -5.16 6.42
C ALA A 97 12.76 -3.95 6.63
N VAL A 98 13.57 -3.60 5.62
CA VAL A 98 14.43 -2.41 5.67
C VAL A 98 13.59 -1.14 5.72
N MET A 99 12.54 -1.01 4.88
CA MET A 99 11.69 0.19 4.89
C MET A 99 10.94 0.37 6.22
N TYR A 100 10.48 -0.72 6.85
CA TYR A 100 9.86 -0.63 8.18
C TYR A 100 10.87 -0.19 9.25
N ALA A 101 12.08 -0.73 9.22
CA ALA A 101 13.15 -0.34 10.14
C ALA A 101 13.54 1.13 9.96
N ASP A 102 13.77 1.57 8.72
CA ASP A 102 14.14 2.96 8.40
C ASP A 102 13.04 3.96 8.84
N ALA A 103 11.74 3.57 8.74
CA ALA A 103 10.64 4.37 9.24
C ALA A 103 10.72 4.52 10.76
N LEU A 104 10.84 3.39 11.49
CA LEU A 104 10.91 3.37 12.96
C LEU A 104 12.12 4.14 13.48
N ASP A 105 13.28 3.96 12.87
CA ASP A 105 14.52 4.68 13.21
C ASP A 105 14.40 6.20 12.98
N SER A 106 13.50 6.59 12.05
CA SER A 106 13.18 8.00 11.76
C SER A 106 12.02 8.56 12.59
N ALA A 107 11.54 7.80 13.59
CA ALA A 107 10.35 8.13 14.40
C ALA A 107 9.06 8.33 13.56
N ILE A 108 8.94 7.60 12.47
CA ILE A 108 7.75 7.53 11.61
C ILE A 108 7.08 6.19 11.84
N VAL A 109 5.76 6.17 12.03
CA VAL A 109 5.02 4.91 12.21
C VAL A 109 4.75 4.28 10.84
N PRO A 110 5.36 3.12 10.50
CA PRO A 110 4.99 2.41 9.29
C PRO A 110 3.64 1.70 9.48
N VAL A 111 2.82 1.73 8.44
CA VAL A 111 1.61 0.91 8.29
C VAL A 111 1.91 -0.14 7.24
N ALA A 112 1.99 -1.39 7.64
CA ALA A 112 2.19 -2.51 6.73
C ALA A 112 0.88 -2.81 6.00
N ALA A 113 0.88 -2.73 4.66
CA ALA A 113 -0.29 -3.04 3.84
C ALA A 113 -0.08 -4.34 3.06
N SER A 114 -1.10 -5.22 3.05
CA SER A 114 -1.02 -6.47 2.27
C SER A 114 -1.10 -6.21 0.77
N VAL A 115 -0.31 -6.95 -0.01
CA VAL A 115 -0.25 -6.88 -1.48
C VAL A 115 -1.56 -7.37 -2.08
N LEU A 116 -2.08 -6.65 -3.07
CA LEU A 116 -3.37 -6.94 -3.69
C LEU A 116 -3.31 -8.19 -4.60
N PRO A 117 -4.45 -8.88 -4.80
CA PRO A 117 -4.56 -9.86 -5.87
C PRO A 117 -4.63 -9.17 -7.24
N TYR A 118 -4.39 -9.92 -8.32
CA TYR A 118 -4.68 -9.48 -9.67
C TYR A 118 -5.27 -10.64 -10.51
N ASP A 119 -6.15 -10.32 -11.48
CA ASP A 119 -7.05 -11.31 -12.09
C ASP A 119 -6.35 -12.39 -12.92
N GLN A 120 -5.19 -12.09 -13.49
CA GLN A 120 -4.45 -13.00 -14.36
C GLN A 120 -3.23 -13.62 -13.66
N ALA A 121 -3.20 -13.60 -12.33
CA ALA A 121 -2.14 -14.22 -11.56
C ALA A 121 -2.03 -15.72 -11.87
N THR A 122 -0.83 -16.19 -12.15
CA THR A 122 -0.57 -17.64 -12.21
C THR A 122 -0.76 -18.26 -10.83
N PRO A 123 -0.98 -19.59 -10.73
CA PRO A 123 -1.04 -20.27 -9.43
C PRO A 123 0.20 -20.00 -8.56
N GLN A 124 1.37 -19.89 -9.17
CA GLN A 124 2.62 -19.57 -8.49
C GLN A 124 2.62 -18.14 -7.95
N ALA A 125 2.22 -17.16 -8.77
CA ALA A 125 2.10 -15.77 -8.34
C ALA A 125 1.06 -15.60 -7.24
N THR A 126 -0.08 -16.27 -7.36
CA THR A 126 -1.12 -16.30 -6.32
C THR A 126 -0.56 -16.83 -5.00
N ALA A 127 0.14 -17.97 -5.02
CA ALA A 127 0.75 -18.53 -3.83
C ALA A 127 1.82 -17.61 -3.23
N ALA A 128 2.64 -16.96 -4.08
CA ALA A 128 3.66 -16.02 -3.64
C ALA A 128 3.04 -14.80 -2.95
N ILE A 129 1.94 -14.23 -3.49
CA ILE A 129 1.21 -13.13 -2.86
C ILE A 129 0.67 -13.53 -1.49
N PHE A 130 0.04 -14.70 -1.37
CA PHE A 130 -0.47 -15.17 -0.08
C PHE A 130 0.66 -15.40 0.93
N THR A 131 1.77 -15.99 0.52
CA THR A 131 2.94 -16.19 1.40
C THR A 131 3.51 -14.86 1.87
N LEU A 132 3.70 -13.92 0.95
CA LEU A 132 4.17 -12.57 1.27
C LEU A 132 3.22 -11.85 2.23
N ASN A 133 1.91 -11.93 2.01
CA ASN A 133 0.93 -11.28 2.89
C ASN A 133 0.91 -11.89 4.30
N MET A 134 1.06 -13.21 4.43
CA MET A 134 1.23 -13.87 5.73
C MET A 134 2.49 -13.39 6.45
N TRP A 135 3.59 -13.23 5.71
CA TRP A 135 4.83 -12.68 6.25
C TRP A 135 4.65 -11.22 6.70
N ILE A 136 4.03 -10.36 5.85
CA ILE A 136 3.78 -8.94 6.16
C ILE A 136 2.99 -8.83 7.48
N GLU A 137 1.88 -9.59 7.62
CA GLU A 137 1.07 -9.58 8.84
C GLU A 137 1.86 -10.03 10.06
N SER A 138 2.58 -11.16 9.93
CA SER A 138 3.37 -11.72 11.03
C SER A 138 4.50 -10.79 11.44
N PHE A 139 5.19 -10.19 10.48
CA PHE A 139 6.31 -9.29 10.73
C PHE A 139 5.84 -7.95 11.34
N ALA A 140 4.71 -7.41 10.86
CA ALA A 140 4.07 -6.25 11.47
C ALA A 140 3.74 -6.48 12.95
N LYS A 141 3.24 -7.67 13.28
CA LYS A 141 2.96 -8.07 14.67
C LYS A 141 4.24 -8.17 15.51
N VAL A 142 5.35 -8.69 14.96
CA VAL A 142 6.65 -8.74 15.66
C VAL A 142 7.19 -7.36 15.95
N LEU A 143 7.03 -6.42 15.02
CA LEU A 143 7.48 -5.03 15.16
C LEU A 143 6.50 -4.16 15.97
N ASP A 144 5.34 -4.66 16.36
CA ASP A 144 4.23 -3.92 16.98
C ASP A 144 3.79 -2.69 16.17
N ILE A 145 3.75 -2.82 14.82
CA ILE A 145 3.29 -1.80 13.89
C ILE A 145 1.89 -2.12 13.36
N PRO A 146 1.10 -1.09 12.94
CA PRO A 146 -0.20 -1.31 12.34
C PRO A 146 -0.13 -2.15 11.05
N PHE A 147 -1.05 -3.11 10.90
CA PHE A 147 -1.26 -3.90 9.70
C PHE A 147 -2.64 -3.60 9.11
N ALA A 148 -2.69 -3.33 7.80
CA ALA A 148 -3.92 -3.12 7.05
C ALA A 148 -4.08 -4.21 5.99
N ASP A 149 -5.14 -5.00 6.08
CA ASP A 149 -5.45 -6.03 5.08
C ASP A 149 -6.14 -5.43 3.85
N THR A 150 -5.33 -4.74 3.03
CA THR A 150 -5.76 -4.16 1.75
C THR A 150 -6.11 -5.23 0.72
N HIS A 151 -5.49 -6.43 0.81
CA HIS A 151 -5.84 -7.57 -0.03
C HIS A 151 -7.30 -7.99 0.17
N ALA A 152 -7.69 -8.28 1.41
CA ALA A 152 -9.05 -8.67 1.73
C ALA A 152 -10.07 -7.58 1.39
N ALA A 153 -9.70 -6.30 1.51
CA ALA A 153 -10.58 -5.18 1.18
C ALA A 153 -11.01 -5.15 -0.29
N VAL A 154 -10.17 -5.65 -1.21
CA VAL A 154 -10.44 -5.60 -2.67
C VAL A 154 -10.64 -6.96 -3.30
N ALA A 155 -10.41 -8.05 -2.57
CA ALA A 155 -10.58 -9.40 -3.08
C ALA A 155 -12.04 -9.75 -3.33
N ALA A 156 -12.32 -10.54 -4.38
CA ALA A 156 -13.63 -11.06 -4.66
C ALA A 156 -14.02 -12.15 -3.63
N ALA A 157 -15.20 -12.06 -3.03
CA ALA A 157 -15.65 -12.94 -1.94
C ALA A 157 -15.54 -14.44 -2.27
N ASN A 158 -15.84 -14.82 -3.52
CA ASN A 158 -15.80 -16.21 -3.97
C ASN A 158 -14.51 -16.59 -4.69
N ALA A 159 -13.58 -15.65 -4.85
CA ALA A 159 -12.30 -15.85 -5.54
C ALA A 159 -11.24 -14.89 -4.95
N PRO A 160 -10.72 -15.18 -3.74
CA PRO A 160 -9.85 -14.22 -3.01
C PRO A 160 -8.52 -13.93 -3.70
N HIS A 161 -8.18 -14.67 -4.75
CA HIS A 161 -7.03 -14.42 -5.62
C HIS A 161 -7.34 -13.46 -6.78
N ARG A 162 -8.53 -12.86 -6.84
CA ARG A 162 -8.97 -11.93 -7.87
C ARG A 162 -9.52 -10.65 -7.26
N LEU A 163 -9.47 -9.56 -8.02
CA LEU A 163 -10.11 -8.29 -7.66
C LEU A 163 -11.64 -8.41 -7.73
N CYS A 164 -12.33 -7.80 -6.79
CA CYS A 164 -13.81 -7.72 -6.79
C CYS A 164 -14.31 -6.86 -7.94
N GLY A 165 -13.58 -5.81 -8.30
CA GLY A 165 -13.81 -4.93 -9.44
C GLY A 165 -12.48 -4.38 -9.92
N SER A 166 -12.27 -4.43 -11.25
CA SER A 166 -11.05 -3.96 -11.89
C SER A 166 -11.31 -3.55 -13.32
N PRO A 167 -10.82 -2.38 -13.76
CA PRO A 167 -10.93 -1.95 -15.15
C PRO A 167 -9.96 -2.65 -16.11
N ASP A 168 -8.85 -3.18 -15.59
CA ASP A 168 -7.74 -3.74 -16.38
C ASP A 168 -7.25 -5.12 -15.89
N GLY A 169 -7.86 -5.64 -14.84
CA GLY A 169 -7.47 -6.91 -14.21
C GLY A 169 -6.24 -6.85 -13.30
N LEU A 170 -5.64 -5.65 -13.14
CA LEU A 170 -4.43 -5.42 -12.33
C LEU A 170 -4.67 -4.44 -11.17
N HIS A 171 -5.52 -3.43 -11.40
CA HIS A 171 -5.77 -2.36 -10.46
C HIS A 171 -7.22 -2.35 -9.99
N PRO A 172 -7.50 -1.94 -8.75
CA PRO A 172 -8.88 -1.80 -8.26
C PRO A 172 -9.67 -0.76 -9.07
N ASP A 173 -10.98 -0.93 -9.13
CA ASP A 173 -11.89 0.13 -9.52
C ASP A 173 -12.03 1.20 -8.40
N VAL A 174 -12.83 2.25 -8.64
CA VAL A 174 -13.06 3.33 -7.68
C VAL A 174 -13.60 2.80 -6.34
N ASP A 175 -14.50 1.82 -6.36
CA ASP A 175 -15.03 1.19 -5.15
C ASP A 175 -13.95 0.40 -4.40
N GLY A 176 -13.05 -0.26 -5.13
CA GLY A 176 -11.89 -0.94 -4.56
C GLY A 176 -10.95 0.06 -3.86
N TYR A 177 -10.62 1.18 -4.51
CA TYR A 177 -9.82 2.23 -3.88
C TYR A 177 -10.50 2.84 -2.66
N ARG A 178 -11.84 2.99 -2.67
CA ARG A 178 -12.60 3.42 -1.49
C ARG A 178 -12.44 2.42 -0.34
N ARG A 179 -12.65 1.13 -0.59
CA ARG A 179 -12.46 0.08 0.44
C ARG A 179 -11.03 0.05 1.00
N MET A 180 -10.02 0.27 0.15
CA MET A 180 -8.65 0.41 0.62
C MET A 180 -8.49 1.63 1.54
N GLY A 181 -9.03 2.79 1.15
CA GLY A 181 -9.01 4.00 1.97
C GLY A 181 -9.66 3.78 3.33
N ASP A 182 -10.82 3.12 3.34
CA ASP A 182 -11.58 2.82 4.57
C ASP A 182 -10.78 1.91 5.52
N VAL A 183 -10.17 0.82 5.02
CA VAL A 183 -9.38 -0.08 5.88
C VAL A 183 -8.10 0.58 6.39
N LEU A 184 -7.42 1.36 5.56
CA LEU A 184 -6.20 2.08 5.93
C LEU A 184 -6.47 3.16 6.99
N ALA A 185 -7.55 3.95 6.80
CA ALA A 185 -7.97 4.96 7.77
C ALA A 185 -8.30 4.30 9.11
N ARG A 186 -9.13 3.27 9.10
CA ARG A 186 -9.51 2.53 10.31
C ARG A 186 -8.31 1.92 11.04
N THR A 187 -7.32 1.42 10.30
CA THR A 187 -6.09 0.86 10.89
C THR A 187 -5.32 1.93 11.67
N ILE A 188 -5.20 3.13 11.12
CA ILE A 188 -4.55 4.26 11.79
C ILE A 188 -5.37 4.75 13.00
N GLU A 189 -6.71 4.84 12.89
CA GLU A 189 -7.59 5.19 14.01
C GLU A 189 -7.42 4.25 15.21
N VAL A 190 -7.44 2.95 14.95
CA VAL A 190 -7.26 1.92 16.00
C VAL A 190 -5.90 2.08 16.68
N HIS A 191 -4.85 2.34 15.92
CA HIS A 191 -3.51 2.56 16.47
C HIS A 191 -3.46 3.84 17.30
N LEU A 192 -4.05 4.96 16.83
CA LEU A 192 -4.13 6.21 17.59
C LEU A 192 -4.91 6.04 18.90
N ALA A 193 -6.05 5.33 18.88
CA ALA A 193 -6.83 5.05 20.08
C ALA A 193 -6.05 4.21 21.09
N ARG A 194 -5.24 3.24 20.63
CA ARG A 194 -4.36 2.43 21.49
C ARG A 194 -3.30 3.31 22.17
N LEU A 195 -2.68 4.23 21.46
CA LEU A 195 -1.68 5.16 22.01
C LEU A 195 -2.29 6.11 23.06
N ALA A 196 -3.52 6.59 22.81
CA ALA A 196 -4.22 7.49 23.74
C ALA A 196 -4.67 6.80 25.04
N SER A 197 -4.67 5.46 25.08
CA SER A 197 -5.07 4.66 26.27
C SER A 197 -3.88 4.18 27.12
N GLN A 198 -2.66 4.51 26.72
CA GLN A 198 -1.42 4.21 27.47
C GLN A 198 -0.98 5.41 28.29
#